data_d368ddf1e1c514287e1730e097849721
#
_entry.id   d368ddf1e1c514287e1730e097849721
#
_cell.length_a   1.000
_cell.length_b   1.000
_cell.length_c   1.000
_cell.angle_alpha   90.00
_cell.angle_beta   90.00
_cell.angle_gamma   90.00
#
_symmetry.space_group_name_H-M   'P 1'
#
loop_
_entity.id
_entity.type
_entity.pdbx_description
1 polymer ?
#
loop_
_entity_poly.entity_id
_entity_poly.type
_entity_poly.pdbx_seq_one_letter_code
_entity_poly.pdbx_strand_id
1 'polypeptide(L)'
;RPEMRWIEEHDALQSKMKTMKYNLFYSSPDAVFYNVGMLPEAPKEYHAVVNPEDHTIEIRELPGADQVAPTIEVAPVKKRHWLRTFTASLQFSQAYVSPNWYQGGNNNLNMLGNIYYNVKLNQEYHPNLLFETTAQYKLGMNNAPDDEVHDYNISDDLFQINSTFGLKAARRWYYSLNAQFKTQLLNSYASNSMDLRSSFLSPGELTAGIGMTYNYENQKKTVKFDMSLAPLSYNMWTCINNRIDETAYNIEPGRNTVHKIGSSAEFKVAWKIMHNISLSSRLFVFT
;
A
#
# COMPACT_ATOMS: atom_id res chain seq x y z
N ARG A 1 -22.96 -48.97 31.31
CA ARG A 1 -24.18 -48.42 31.92
C ARG A 1 -25.37 -49.17 31.28
N PRO A 2 -26.30 -49.74 32.04
CA PRO A 2 -27.38 -50.56 31.48
C PRO A 2 -28.32 -49.73 30.58
N GLU A 3 -28.34 -48.43 30.70
CA GLU A 3 -29.21 -47.53 29.98
C GLU A 3 -28.84 -47.28 28.49
N MET A 4 -27.65 -47.71 28.07
CA MET A 4 -27.20 -47.55 26.67
C MET A 4 -27.09 -48.87 25.88
N ARG A 5 -27.45 -49.99 26.48
CA ARG A 5 -27.36 -51.31 25.85
C ARG A 5 -28.20 -51.43 24.58
N TRP A 6 -29.38 -50.81 24.58
CA TRP A 6 -30.29 -50.84 23.43
C TRP A 6 -29.71 -50.06 22.22
N ILE A 7 -28.90 -49.01 22.45
CA ILE A 7 -28.23 -48.26 21.37
C ILE A 7 -27.16 -49.13 20.75
N GLU A 8 -26.34 -49.80 21.59
CA GLU A 8 -25.27 -50.68 21.11
C GLU A 8 -25.87 -51.89 20.35
N GLU A 9 -26.98 -52.46 20.81
CA GLU A 9 -27.67 -53.56 20.13
C GLU A 9 -28.29 -53.06 18.81
N HIS A 10 -28.86 -51.89 18.76
CA HIS A 10 -29.41 -51.29 17.56
C HIS A 10 -28.30 -50.98 16.52
N ASP A 11 -27.18 -50.39 16.93
CA ASP A 11 -26.07 -50.09 16.06
C ASP A 11 -25.39 -51.37 15.52
N ALA A 12 -25.28 -52.44 16.36
CA ALA A 12 -24.81 -53.73 15.92
C ALA A 12 -25.75 -54.38 14.90
N LEU A 13 -27.04 -54.25 15.07
CA LEU A 13 -28.06 -54.73 14.14
C LEU A 13 -28.04 -53.98 12.81
N GLN A 14 -27.93 -52.65 12.86
CA GLN A 14 -27.79 -51.80 11.68
C GLN A 14 -26.52 -52.15 10.89
N SER A 15 -25.40 -52.33 11.58
CA SER A 15 -24.13 -52.74 10.98
C SER A 15 -24.24 -54.12 10.29
N LYS A 16 -24.89 -55.11 10.95
CA LYS A 16 -25.15 -56.41 10.34
C LYS A 16 -26.03 -56.33 9.09
N MET A 17 -27.13 -55.54 9.17
CA MET A 17 -28.03 -55.34 8.05
C MET A 17 -27.29 -54.67 6.87
N LYS A 18 -26.46 -53.71 7.14
CA LYS A 18 -25.65 -53.02 6.14
C LYS A 18 -24.65 -53.98 5.45
N THR A 19 -23.97 -54.82 6.25
CA THR A 19 -23.05 -55.84 5.73
C THR A 19 -23.79 -56.90 4.90
N MET A 20 -24.99 -57.36 5.35
CA MET A 20 -25.81 -58.29 4.57
C MET A 20 -26.28 -57.71 3.26
N LYS A 21 -26.68 -56.44 3.24
CA LYS A 21 -27.05 -55.72 2.00
C LYS A 21 -25.88 -55.66 1.03
N TYR A 22 -24.67 -55.27 1.50
CA TYR A 22 -23.49 -55.22 0.65
C TYR A 22 -23.10 -56.61 0.11
N ASN A 23 -23.16 -57.66 0.95
CA ASN A 23 -22.87 -59.02 0.50
C ASN A 23 -23.87 -59.52 -0.55
N LEU A 24 -25.18 -59.19 -0.39
CA LEU A 24 -26.20 -59.53 -1.37
C LEU A 24 -25.96 -58.81 -2.70
N PHE A 25 -25.61 -57.51 -2.67
CA PHE A 25 -25.30 -56.71 -3.86
C PHE A 25 -24.04 -57.22 -4.59
N TYR A 26 -23.08 -57.74 -3.83
CA TYR A 26 -21.84 -58.25 -4.37
C TYR A 26 -21.97 -59.68 -4.94
N SER A 27 -22.80 -60.54 -4.28
CA SER A 27 -23.00 -61.94 -4.71
C SER A 27 -24.03 -62.12 -5.81
N SER A 28 -24.96 -61.21 -5.96
CA SER A 28 -26.05 -61.29 -6.96
C SER A 28 -26.41 -59.90 -7.51
N PRO A 29 -25.52 -59.31 -8.29
CA PRO A 29 -25.77 -57.98 -8.87
C PRO A 29 -27.02 -57.92 -9.76
N ASP A 30 -27.39 -59.04 -10.39
CA ASP A 30 -28.56 -59.16 -11.28
C ASP A 30 -29.90 -59.16 -10.51
N ALA A 31 -29.86 -59.41 -9.19
CA ALA A 31 -31.06 -59.36 -8.33
C ALA A 31 -31.37 -57.92 -7.83
N VAL A 32 -30.48 -56.98 -8.11
CA VAL A 32 -30.66 -55.60 -7.75
C VAL A 32 -31.35 -54.84 -8.89
N PHE A 33 -32.55 -54.35 -8.59
CA PHE A 33 -33.45 -53.69 -9.58
C PHE A 33 -32.81 -52.39 -10.15
N TYR A 34 -31.86 -51.77 -9.46
CA TYR A 34 -31.09 -50.64 -9.92
C TYR A 34 -29.58 -50.87 -9.66
N ASN A 35 -28.80 -51.15 -10.65
CA ASN A 35 -27.33 -51.13 -10.56
C ASN A 35 -26.78 -50.05 -11.48
N VAL A 36 -25.51 -49.67 -11.28
CA VAL A 36 -24.86 -48.59 -12.01
C VAL A 36 -24.85 -48.86 -13.53
N GLY A 37 -24.81 -50.14 -13.95
CA GLY A 37 -24.85 -50.52 -15.37
C GLY A 37 -26.23 -50.41 -16.02
N MET A 38 -27.31 -50.24 -15.24
CA MET A 38 -28.69 -50.03 -15.73
C MET A 38 -29.10 -48.57 -15.71
N LEU A 39 -28.26 -47.67 -15.22
CA LEU A 39 -28.54 -46.23 -15.29
C LEU A 39 -28.51 -45.79 -16.75
N PRO A 40 -29.53 -45.06 -17.24
CA PRO A 40 -29.47 -44.47 -18.53
C PRO A 40 -28.24 -43.54 -18.62
N GLU A 41 -27.63 -43.49 -19.80
CA GLU A 41 -26.55 -42.54 -20.06
C GLU A 41 -27.01 -41.12 -19.65
N ALA A 42 -26.11 -40.37 -19.01
CA ALA A 42 -26.42 -39.00 -18.61
C ALA A 42 -26.83 -38.20 -19.86
N PRO A 43 -27.86 -37.34 -19.77
CA PRO A 43 -28.31 -36.55 -20.89
C PRO A 43 -27.12 -35.71 -21.42
N LYS A 44 -26.94 -35.74 -22.74
CA LYS A 44 -25.89 -34.95 -23.39
C LYS A 44 -26.24 -33.48 -23.29
N GLU A 45 -25.35 -32.73 -22.71
CA GLU A 45 -25.46 -31.27 -22.63
C GLU A 45 -24.75 -30.64 -23.82
N TYR A 46 -25.37 -29.64 -24.43
CA TYR A 46 -24.81 -28.88 -25.54
C TYR A 46 -24.65 -27.42 -25.13
N HIS A 47 -23.56 -26.79 -25.52
CA HIS A 47 -23.39 -25.36 -25.35
C HIS A 47 -23.22 -24.66 -26.71
N ALA A 48 -23.73 -23.44 -26.77
CA ALA A 48 -23.61 -22.60 -27.95
C ALA A 48 -22.31 -21.78 -27.83
N VAL A 49 -21.42 -21.95 -28.81
CA VAL A 49 -20.19 -21.16 -28.95
C VAL A 49 -20.37 -20.17 -30.07
N VAL A 50 -20.21 -18.88 -29.80
CA VAL A 50 -20.23 -17.85 -30.84
C VAL A 50 -18.83 -17.74 -31.42
N ASN A 51 -18.71 -17.95 -32.73
CA ASN A 51 -17.46 -17.69 -33.42
C ASN A 51 -17.32 -16.15 -33.61
N PRO A 52 -16.28 -15.52 -33.07
CA PRO A 52 -16.12 -14.06 -33.15
C PRO A 52 -15.76 -13.57 -34.56
N GLU A 53 -15.27 -14.44 -35.47
CA GLU A 53 -14.86 -14.04 -36.80
C GLU A 53 -16.05 -14.04 -37.79
N ASP A 54 -16.93 -15.05 -37.72
CA ASP A 54 -18.04 -15.24 -38.65
C ASP A 54 -19.41 -14.89 -38.05
N HIS A 55 -19.48 -14.56 -36.79
CA HIS A 55 -20.72 -14.31 -36.04
C HIS A 55 -21.72 -15.48 -36.11
N THR A 56 -21.24 -16.70 -36.36
CA THR A 56 -22.04 -17.91 -36.39
C THR A 56 -22.10 -18.56 -35.02
N ILE A 57 -23.22 -19.22 -34.73
CA ILE A 57 -23.42 -20.00 -33.49
C ILE A 57 -23.16 -21.45 -33.80
N GLU A 58 -22.11 -22.05 -33.26
CA GLU A 58 -21.86 -23.48 -33.30
C GLU A 58 -22.37 -24.13 -32.00
N ILE A 59 -23.15 -25.22 -32.16
CA ILE A 59 -23.59 -26.06 -31.06
C ILE A 59 -22.56 -27.18 -30.89
N ARG A 60 -21.84 -27.18 -29.76
CA ARG A 60 -20.89 -28.24 -29.44
C ARG A 60 -21.38 -29.05 -28.27
N GLU A 61 -21.22 -30.37 -28.35
CA GLU A 61 -21.51 -31.29 -27.27
C GLU A 61 -20.50 -31.08 -26.15
N LEU A 62 -20.98 -30.88 -24.90
CA LEU A 62 -20.12 -30.88 -23.73
C LEU A 62 -19.59 -32.30 -23.51
N PRO A 63 -18.27 -32.53 -23.46
CA PRO A 63 -17.74 -33.82 -23.09
C PRO A 63 -18.29 -34.19 -21.70
N GLY A 64 -18.82 -35.43 -21.59
CA GLY A 64 -19.38 -35.92 -20.32
C GLY A 64 -18.40 -35.76 -19.17
N ALA A 65 -18.91 -35.59 -17.98
CA ALA A 65 -18.13 -35.28 -16.75
C ALA A 65 -16.94 -36.22 -16.52
N ASP A 66 -16.98 -37.43 -17.07
CA ASP A 66 -15.90 -38.44 -16.97
C ASP A 66 -14.70 -38.18 -17.89
N GLN A 67 -14.83 -37.28 -18.88
CA GLN A 67 -13.75 -36.99 -19.83
C GLN A 67 -13.04 -35.65 -19.58
N VAL A 68 -13.60 -34.84 -18.71
CA VAL A 68 -12.99 -33.59 -18.28
C VAL A 68 -12.44 -33.79 -16.88
N ALA A 69 -11.30 -34.45 -16.78
CA ALA A 69 -10.40 -34.05 -15.71
C ALA A 69 -10.07 -32.58 -15.99
N PRO A 70 -10.54 -31.60 -15.20
CA PRO A 70 -10.13 -30.22 -15.43
C PRO A 70 -8.62 -30.21 -15.24
N THR A 71 -7.90 -30.18 -16.35
CA THR A 71 -6.52 -29.71 -16.33
C THR A 71 -6.66 -28.26 -15.87
N ILE A 72 -6.67 -28.04 -14.57
CA ILE A 72 -6.52 -26.72 -14.01
C ILE A 72 -5.14 -26.30 -14.47
N GLU A 73 -5.05 -25.64 -15.61
CA GLU A 73 -3.88 -24.88 -15.97
C GLU A 73 -3.77 -23.81 -14.90
N VAL A 74 -2.99 -24.12 -13.88
CA VAL A 74 -2.59 -23.14 -12.89
C VAL A 74 -1.80 -22.10 -13.67
N ALA A 75 -2.46 -21.02 -14.04
CA ALA A 75 -1.80 -19.91 -14.70
C ALA A 75 -0.57 -19.54 -13.87
N PRO A 76 0.64 -19.53 -14.44
CA PRO A 76 1.85 -19.29 -13.68
C PRO A 76 1.72 -17.94 -12.98
N VAL A 77 1.63 -17.96 -11.67
CA VAL A 77 1.55 -16.74 -10.86
C VAL A 77 2.81 -15.95 -11.12
N LYS A 78 2.68 -14.85 -11.86
CA LYS A 78 3.80 -13.98 -12.18
C LYS A 78 4.38 -13.42 -10.89
N LYS A 79 5.58 -13.87 -10.52
CA LYS A 79 6.29 -13.40 -9.33
C LYS A 79 6.56 -11.91 -9.42
N ARG A 80 5.96 -11.13 -8.53
CA ARG A 80 6.18 -9.68 -8.45
C ARG A 80 7.27 -9.40 -7.42
N HIS A 81 8.48 -9.18 -7.88
CA HIS A 81 9.62 -8.82 -7.04
C HIS A 81 9.52 -7.39 -6.50
N TRP A 82 8.89 -6.49 -7.23
CA TRP A 82 8.70 -5.09 -6.87
C TRP A 82 7.22 -4.78 -6.68
N LEU A 83 6.89 -4.22 -5.53
CA LEU A 83 5.57 -3.69 -5.22
C LEU A 83 5.63 -2.17 -5.41
N ARG A 84 4.72 -1.66 -6.23
CA ARG A 84 4.65 -0.23 -6.58
C ARG A 84 3.28 0.29 -6.23
N THR A 85 3.24 1.46 -5.59
CA THR A 85 1.99 2.16 -5.27
C THR A 85 2.11 3.59 -5.76
N PHE A 86 1.14 4.03 -6.51
CA PHE A 86 1.01 5.42 -6.95
C PHE A 86 -0.32 5.97 -6.45
N THR A 87 -0.29 7.15 -5.85
CA THR A 87 -1.48 7.86 -5.39
C THR A 87 -1.34 9.33 -5.78
N ALA A 88 -2.36 9.86 -6.41
CA ALA A 88 -2.47 11.29 -6.69
C ALA A 88 -3.80 11.78 -6.13
N SER A 89 -3.78 12.92 -5.45
CA SER A 89 -4.98 13.60 -4.96
C SER A 89 -4.92 15.08 -5.26
N LEU A 90 -6.06 15.64 -5.61
CA LEU A 90 -6.25 17.06 -5.86
C LEU A 90 -7.49 17.51 -5.11
N GLN A 91 -7.34 18.51 -4.27
CA GLN A 91 -8.40 19.08 -3.46
C GLN A 91 -8.57 20.55 -3.82
N PHE A 92 -9.81 20.98 -3.99
CA PHE A 92 -10.19 22.35 -4.16
C PHE A 92 -11.13 22.75 -3.03
N SER A 93 -10.92 23.94 -2.49
CA SER A 93 -11.80 24.56 -1.52
C SER A 93 -12.01 26.02 -1.91
N GLN A 94 -13.25 26.44 -2.00
CA GLN A 94 -13.62 27.82 -2.32
C GLN A 94 -14.55 28.33 -1.23
N ALA A 95 -14.27 29.53 -0.73
CA ALA A 95 -15.17 30.32 0.07
C ALA A 95 -15.53 31.56 -0.69
N TYR A 96 -16.83 31.84 -0.83
CA TYR A 96 -17.36 33.08 -1.43
C TYR A 96 -18.01 33.90 -0.33
N VAL A 97 -17.59 35.13 -0.20
CA VAL A 97 -18.16 36.11 0.74
C VAL A 97 -18.95 37.16 -0.07
N SER A 98 -20.25 37.25 0.21
CA SER A 98 -21.11 38.24 -0.43
C SER A 98 -20.65 39.65 -0.07
N PRO A 99 -20.67 40.62 -1.02
CA PRO A 99 -20.37 42.04 -0.73
C PRO A 99 -21.24 42.66 0.35
N ASN A 100 -22.42 42.07 0.59
CA ASN A 100 -23.38 42.54 1.61
C ASN A 100 -23.18 41.87 2.97
N TRP A 101 -22.16 41.07 3.13
CA TRP A 101 -21.87 40.41 4.42
C TRP A 101 -21.35 41.45 5.43
N TYR A 102 -22.05 41.59 6.56
CA TYR A 102 -21.82 42.65 7.52
C TYR A 102 -20.46 42.63 8.22
N GLN A 103 -19.80 41.45 8.26
CA GLN A 103 -18.47 41.30 8.87
C GLN A 103 -17.30 41.47 7.89
N GLY A 104 -17.59 41.73 6.59
CA GLY A 104 -16.57 41.72 5.56
C GLY A 104 -15.96 40.34 5.33
N GLY A 105 -14.89 40.27 4.59
CA GLY A 105 -14.15 39.06 4.26
C GLY A 105 -13.81 38.99 2.79
N ASN A 106 -12.86 38.15 2.45
CA ASN A 106 -12.38 37.99 1.09
C ASN A 106 -12.78 36.61 0.54
N ASN A 107 -13.00 36.57 -0.77
CA ASN A 107 -13.15 35.32 -1.48
C ASN A 107 -11.83 34.54 -1.40
N ASN A 108 -11.92 33.28 -1.04
CA ASN A 108 -10.74 32.43 -0.91
C ASN A 108 -10.87 31.20 -1.80
N LEU A 109 -9.84 30.93 -2.59
CA LEU A 109 -9.69 29.73 -3.41
C LEU A 109 -8.41 29.01 -3.00
N ASN A 110 -8.54 27.79 -2.51
CA ASN A 110 -7.40 26.96 -2.15
C ASN A 110 -7.35 25.72 -3.04
N MET A 111 -6.17 25.38 -3.49
CA MET A 111 -5.86 24.15 -4.20
C MET A 111 -4.75 23.42 -3.46
N LEU A 112 -4.93 22.11 -3.21
CA LEU A 112 -3.90 21.26 -2.65
C LEU A 112 -3.75 20.02 -3.52
N GLY A 113 -2.57 19.89 -4.12
CA GLY A 113 -2.15 18.71 -4.88
C GLY A 113 -1.19 17.86 -4.06
N ASN A 114 -1.34 16.53 -4.11
CA ASN A 114 -0.39 15.61 -3.51
C ASN A 114 -0.19 14.41 -4.44
N ILE A 115 1.07 14.15 -4.78
CA ILE A 115 1.51 13.00 -5.57
C ILE A 115 2.41 12.15 -4.67
N TYR A 116 2.10 10.88 -4.56
CA TYR A 116 2.86 9.92 -3.75
C TYR A 116 3.19 8.70 -4.58
N TYR A 117 4.45 8.33 -4.61
CA TYR A 117 4.95 7.12 -5.25
C TYR A 117 5.80 6.31 -4.28
N ASN A 118 5.48 5.03 -4.15
CA ASN A 118 6.22 4.10 -3.31
C ASN A 118 6.66 2.89 -4.13
N VAL A 119 7.90 2.53 -3.97
CA VAL A 119 8.48 1.29 -4.53
C VAL A 119 9.13 0.53 -3.40
N LYS A 120 8.75 -0.71 -3.22
CA LYS A 120 9.37 -1.60 -2.23
C LYS A 120 9.65 -2.98 -2.80
N LEU A 121 10.72 -3.59 -2.30
CA LEU A 121 11.06 -4.96 -2.63
C LEU A 121 10.09 -5.92 -1.92
N ASN A 122 9.57 -6.91 -2.64
CA ASN A 122 8.71 -7.91 -2.04
C ASN A 122 9.53 -8.87 -1.18
N GLN A 123 9.35 -8.76 0.13
CA GLN A 123 10.07 -9.58 1.11
C GLN A 123 9.68 -11.07 1.08
N GLU A 124 8.55 -11.40 0.46
CA GLU A 124 8.15 -12.79 0.24
C GLU A 124 9.16 -13.55 -0.64
N TYR A 125 9.72 -12.86 -1.66
CA TYR A 125 10.75 -13.39 -2.54
C TYR A 125 12.18 -13.00 -2.14
N HIS A 126 12.32 -11.93 -1.34
CA HIS A 126 13.60 -11.39 -0.89
C HIS A 126 13.61 -11.18 0.63
N PRO A 127 13.54 -12.26 1.45
CA PRO A 127 13.35 -12.13 2.89
C PRO A 127 14.56 -11.54 3.63
N ASN A 128 15.73 -11.51 2.99
CA ASN A 128 16.97 -10.99 3.57
C ASN A 128 17.28 -9.53 3.19
N LEU A 129 16.50 -8.97 2.26
CA LEU A 129 16.70 -7.61 1.76
C LEU A 129 15.49 -6.75 2.10
N LEU A 130 15.73 -5.58 2.64
CA LEU A 130 14.76 -4.50 2.78
C LEU A 130 15.15 -3.40 1.80
N PHE A 131 14.27 -3.06 0.89
CA PHE A 131 14.41 -1.87 0.06
C PHE A 131 13.04 -1.22 -0.07
N GLU A 132 12.96 0.03 0.32
CA GLU A 132 11.77 0.84 0.17
C GLU A 132 12.17 2.27 -0.16
N THR A 133 11.60 2.80 -1.23
CA THR A 133 11.77 4.21 -1.61
C THR A 133 10.41 4.84 -1.80
N THR A 134 10.22 6.00 -1.20
CA THR A 134 9.03 6.83 -1.36
C THR A 134 9.41 8.18 -1.93
N ALA A 135 8.68 8.63 -2.93
CA ALA A 135 8.76 10.00 -3.44
C ALA A 135 7.40 10.66 -3.25
N GLN A 136 7.39 11.85 -2.70
CA GLN A 136 6.18 12.62 -2.47
C GLN A 136 6.39 14.06 -2.91
N TYR A 137 5.39 14.61 -3.59
CA TYR A 137 5.32 16.02 -3.89
C TYR A 137 3.97 16.58 -3.43
N LYS A 138 4.03 17.62 -2.61
CA LYS A 138 2.87 18.38 -2.17
C LYS A 138 2.98 19.79 -2.70
N LEU A 139 1.90 20.28 -3.30
CA LEU A 139 1.76 21.64 -3.77
C LEU A 139 0.44 22.21 -3.28
N GLY A 140 0.53 23.23 -2.45
CA GLY A 140 -0.59 24.03 -2.00
C GLY A 140 -0.52 25.43 -2.61
N MET A 141 -1.62 25.90 -3.15
CA MET A 141 -1.76 27.26 -3.68
C MET A 141 -3.06 27.87 -3.19
N ASN A 142 -3.03 29.12 -2.84
CA ASN A 142 -4.22 29.90 -2.51
C ASN A 142 -4.18 31.27 -3.20
N ASN A 143 -5.35 31.81 -3.51
CA ASN A 143 -5.42 33.19 -3.96
C ASN A 143 -5.00 34.14 -2.82
N ALA A 144 -4.42 35.23 -3.16
CA ALA A 144 -3.90 36.24 -2.22
C ALA A 144 -4.61 37.59 -2.42
N PRO A 145 -5.92 37.71 -2.07
CA PRO A 145 -6.69 38.93 -2.36
C PRO A 145 -6.19 40.18 -1.61
N ASP A 146 -5.42 40.01 -0.55
CA ASP A 146 -4.83 41.08 0.24
C ASP A 146 -3.37 41.38 -0.14
N ASP A 147 -2.83 40.69 -1.18
CA ASP A 147 -1.48 40.90 -1.68
C ASP A 147 -1.54 41.81 -2.94
N GLU A 148 -0.90 42.98 -2.89
CA GLU A 148 -0.88 43.94 -4.00
C GLU A 148 0.15 43.53 -5.07
N VAL A 149 1.02 42.56 -4.77
CA VAL A 149 2.14 42.19 -5.66
C VAL A 149 1.85 40.86 -6.35
N HIS A 150 1.14 39.94 -5.68
CA HIS A 150 0.92 38.58 -6.16
C HIS A 150 -0.57 38.19 -6.13
N ASP A 151 -1.09 37.65 -7.23
CA ASP A 151 -2.47 37.15 -7.31
C ASP A 151 -2.69 35.85 -6.55
N TYR A 152 -1.61 35.09 -6.32
CA TYR A 152 -1.63 33.79 -5.62
C TYR A 152 -0.41 33.62 -4.73
N ASN A 153 -0.57 32.83 -3.69
CA ASN A 153 0.49 32.46 -2.77
C ASN A 153 0.67 30.93 -2.75
N ILE A 154 1.91 30.48 -2.66
CA ILE A 154 2.25 29.07 -2.46
C ILE A 154 2.20 28.79 -0.97
N SER A 155 1.19 28.02 -0.53
CA SER A 155 0.99 27.65 0.87
C SER A 155 1.76 26.40 1.28
N ASP A 156 2.02 25.50 0.35
CA ASP A 156 2.82 24.28 0.56
C ASP A 156 3.58 23.95 -0.73
N ASP A 157 4.86 23.69 -0.63
CA ASP A 157 5.71 23.24 -1.72
C ASP A 157 6.79 22.35 -1.12
N LEU A 158 6.55 21.04 -1.17
CA LEU A 158 7.45 20.06 -0.56
C LEU A 158 7.65 18.86 -1.49
N PHE A 159 8.84 18.76 -2.06
CA PHE A 159 9.32 17.56 -2.70
C PHE A 159 10.18 16.78 -1.72
N GLN A 160 9.81 15.52 -1.47
CA GLN A 160 10.51 14.65 -0.51
C GLN A 160 10.73 13.27 -1.09
N ILE A 161 11.96 12.78 -0.97
CA ILE A 161 12.34 11.39 -1.27
C ILE A 161 12.87 10.77 0.02
N ASN A 162 12.36 9.59 0.38
CA ASN A 162 12.90 8.77 1.46
C ASN A 162 13.30 7.43 0.88
N SER A 163 14.48 6.94 1.21
CA SER A 163 14.96 5.63 0.78
C SER A 163 15.54 4.89 1.98
N THR A 164 15.14 3.63 2.12
CA THR A 164 15.68 2.71 3.12
C THR A 164 16.20 1.48 2.41
N PHE A 165 17.46 1.18 2.62
CA PHE A 165 18.10 -0.06 2.21
C PHE A 165 18.52 -0.83 3.46
N GLY A 166 18.22 -2.15 3.54
CA GLY A 166 18.55 -2.94 4.71
C GLY A 166 18.93 -4.38 4.37
N LEU A 167 19.86 -4.91 5.16
CA LEU A 167 20.26 -6.31 5.16
C LEU A 167 19.79 -6.97 6.47
N LYS A 168 19.15 -8.12 6.36
CA LYS A 168 18.61 -8.82 7.53
C LYS A 168 19.71 -9.21 8.51
N ALA A 169 19.60 -8.71 9.74
CA ALA A 169 20.49 -9.03 10.85
C ALA A 169 19.90 -10.13 11.74
N ALA A 170 18.59 -10.03 12.05
CA ALA A 170 17.85 -10.98 12.87
C ALA A 170 16.38 -11.02 12.45
N ARG A 171 15.51 -11.74 13.20
CA ARG A 171 14.11 -11.99 12.82
C ARG A 171 13.32 -10.77 12.34
N ARG A 172 13.53 -9.58 12.96
CA ARG A 172 12.83 -8.32 12.65
C ARG A 172 13.79 -7.13 12.54
N TRP A 173 15.08 -7.37 12.65
CA TRP A 173 16.11 -6.36 12.62
C TRP A 173 16.88 -6.40 11.31
N TYR A 174 17.17 -5.24 10.78
CA TYR A 174 17.96 -5.05 9.57
C TYR A 174 19.09 -4.05 9.85
N TYR A 175 20.29 -4.34 9.41
CA TYR A 175 21.30 -3.29 9.22
C TYR A 175 20.80 -2.40 8.09
N SER A 176 20.69 -1.13 8.32
CA SER A 176 20.02 -0.23 7.37
C SER A 176 20.82 1.04 7.09
N LEU A 177 20.70 1.45 5.83
CA LEU A 177 21.07 2.77 5.35
C LEU A 177 19.75 3.51 5.04
N ASN A 178 19.53 4.63 5.71
CA ASN A 178 18.37 5.48 5.48
C ASN A 178 18.84 6.79 4.88
N ALA A 179 18.13 7.25 3.86
CA ALA A 179 18.39 8.54 3.23
C ALA A 179 17.07 9.28 3.05
N GLN A 180 17.04 10.56 3.38
CA GLN A 180 15.93 11.46 3.17
C GLN A 180 16.43 12.72 2.48
N PHE A 181 15.78 13.08 1.40
CA PHE A 181 16.00 14.34 0.70
C PHE A 181 14.71 15.13 0.65
N LYS A 182 14.78 16.41 0.99
CA LYS A 182 13.66 17.35 0.91
C LYS A 182 14.13 18.63 0.21
N THR A 183 13.25 19.19 -0.60
CA THR A 183 13.44 20.50 -1.21
C THR A 183 12.12 21.08 -1.63
N GLN A 184 12.12 22.36 -1.96
CA GLN A 184 11.04 23.04 -2.65
C GLN A 184 11.34 23.10 -4.13
N LEU A 185 10.32 23.08 -4.99
CA LEU A 185 10.49 23.09 -6.43
C LEU A 185 10.19 24.47 -7.04
N LEU A 186 9.31 25.22 -6.40
CA LEU A 186 8.83 26.51 -6.89
C LEU A 186 9.42 27.69 -6.09
N ASN A 187 9.33 28.86 -6.67
CA ASN A 187 9.68 30.09 -5.98
C ASN A 187 8.51 30.56 -5.13
N SER A 188 8.72 30.72 -3.83
CA SER A 188 7.75 31.29 -2.91
C SER A 188 8.23 32.67 -2.45
N TYR A 189 7.31 33.63 -2.37
CA TYR A 189 7.59 35.02 -2.00
C TYR A 189 6.95 35.38 -0.66
N ALA A 190 7.47 36.42 -0.03
CA ALA A 190 6.81 37.03 1.11
C ALA A 190 5.57 37.80 0.65
N SER A 191 4.52 37.85 1.48
CA SER A 191 3.30 38.62 1.18
C SER A 191 3.64 40.11 0.98
N ASN A 192 3.04 40.74 -0.02
CA ASN A 192 3.27 42.13 -0.39
C ASN A 192 4.74 42.48 -0.66
N SER A 193 5.57 41.52 -1.07
CA SER A 193 7.00 41.73 -1.30
C SER A 193 7.50 40.85 -2.44
N MET A 194 8.53 41.34 -3.16
CA MET A 194 9.31 40.55 -4.12
C MET A 194 10.44 39.78 -3.44
N ASP A 195 10.47 39.70 -2.09
CA ASP A 195 11.49 38.96 -1.36
C ASP A 195 11.22 37.47 -1.47
N LEU A 196 12.19 36.76 -2.00
CA LEU A 196 12.13 35.34 -2.23
C LEU A 196 12.33 34.59 -0.88
N ARG A 197 11.35 33.80 -0.49
CA ARG A 197 11.44 32.95 0.71
C ARG A 197 12.07 31.60 0.43
N SER A 198 11.73 31.03 -0.71
CA SER A 198 12.22 29.71 -1.08
C SER A 198 12.29 29.53 -2.59
N SER A 199 13.17 28.66 -3.00
CA SER A 199 13.34 28.24 -4.39
C SER A 199 13.93 26.83 -4.44
N PHE A 200 14.14 26.29 -5.63
CA PHE A 200 14.78 24.98 -5.79
C PHE A 200 16.13 24.90 -5.05
N LEU A 201 16.30 23.88 -4.20
CA LEU A 201 17.45 23.68 -3.30
C LEU A 201 17.76 24.85 -2.35
N SER A 202 16.79 25.68 -2.08
CA SER A 202 16.90 26.82 -1.16
C SER A 202 15.58 26.97 -0.35
N PRO A 203 15.38 26.15 0.73
CA PRO A 203 16.31 25.14 1.27
C PRO A 203 16.25 23.79 0.56
N GLY A 204 17.41 23.12 0.51
CA GLY A 204 17.53 21.68 0.30
C GLY A 204 18.01 21.01 1.59
N GLU A 205 17.41 19.92 2.00
CA GLU A 205 17.84 19.13 3.16
C GLU A 205 18.12 17.70 2.74
N LEU A 206 19.33 17.21 3.01
CA LEU A 206 19.72 15.82 2.86
C LEU A 206 20.08 15.25 4.22
N THR A 207 19.38 14.20 4.64
CA THR A 207 19.73 13.43 5.84
C THR A 207 20.03 12.00 5.42
N ALA A 208 21.18 11.48 5.81
CA ALA A 208 21.57 10.09 5.60
C ALA A 208 22.05 9.48 6.91
N GLY A 209 21.63 8.24 7.19
CA GLY A 209 21.99 7.57 8.45
C GLY A 209 22.24 6.10 8.24
N ILE A 210 23.26 5.59 8.93
CA ILE A 210 23.63 4.18 8.96
C ILE A 210 23.32 3.64 10.36
N GLY A 211 22.60 2.51 10.42
CA GLY A 211 22.25 1.91 11.69
C GLY A 211 21.41 0.65 11.57
N MET A 212 20.35 0.57 12.36
CA MET A 212 19.48 -0.60 12.40
C MET A 212 18.01 -0.18 12.30
N THR A 213 17.25 -0.94 11.52
CA THR A 213 15.80 -0.79 11.42
C THR A 213 15.10 -2.02 11.96
N TYR A 214 14.10 -1.80 12.80
CA TYR A 214 13.19 -2.82 13.32
C TYR A 214 11.83 -2.68 12.68
N ASN A 215 11.33 -3.74 12.06
CA ASN A 215 10.02 -3.76 11.42
C ASN A 215 9.12 -4.76 12.14
N TYR A 216 7.96 -4.30 12.54
CA TYR A 216 6.92 -5.12 13.13
C TYR A 216 5.60 -4.91 12.42
N GLU A 217 5.02 -5.99 11.93
CA GLU A 217 3.66 -6.04 11.42
C GLU A 217 2.92 -7.20 12.09
N ASN A 218 1.72 -6.92 12.62
CA ASN A 218 0.87 -7.94 13.20
C ASN A 218 0.29 -8.84 12.09
N GLN A 219 0.01 -10.11 12.41
CA GLN A 219 -0.57 -11.09 11.47
C GLN A 219 -1.86 -10.60 10.81
N LYS A 220 -2.69 -9.84 11.52
CA LYS A 220 -3.92 -9.22 11.00
C LYS A 220 -3.68 -7.93 10.20
N LYS A 221 -2.41 -7.50 10.05
CA LYS A 221 -2.01 -6.23 9.38
C LYS A 221 -2.75 -5.00 9.93
N THR A 222 -3.18 -5.05 11.19
CA THR A 222 -3.85 -3.94 11.86
C THR A 222 -2.87 -2.97 12.52
N VAL A 223 -1.69 -3.45 12.92
CA VAL A 223 -0.65 -2.65 13.55
C VAL A 223 0.65 -2.85 12.78
N LYS A 224 1.23 -1.75 12.33
CA LYS A 224 2.58 -1.68 11.78
C LYS A 224 3.39 -0.69 12.61
N PHE A 225 4.57 -1.14 13.05
CA PHE A 225 5.53 -0.34 13.80
C PHE A 225 6.90 -0.48 13.14
N ASP A 226 7.46 0.63 12.71
CA ASP A 226 8.80 0.71 12.15
C ASP A 226 9.64 1.64 13.02
N MET A 227 10.81 1.18 13.45
CA MET A 227 11.77 1.95 14.23
C MET A 227 13.11 1.91 13.52
N SER A 228 13.69 3.07 13.28
CA SER A 228 14.99 3.22 12.64
C SER A 228 15.92 3.98 13.55
N LEU A 229 17.00 3.36 13.94
CA LEU A 229 18.04 3.94 14.81
C LEU A 229 19.32 4.07 14.00
N ALA A 230 19.81 5.28 13.81
CA ALA A 230 21.04 5.56 13.08
C ALA A 230 22.02 6.31 13.99
N PRO A 231 22.91 5.59 14.68
CA PRO A 231 23.93 6.18 15.55
C PRO A 231 24.92 7.06 14.79
N LEU A 232 25.12 6.81 13.49
CA LEU A 232 25.87 7.68 12.60
C LEU A 232 24.92 8.26 11.56
N SER A 233 24.65 9.53 11.69
CA SER A 233 23.79 10.29 10.79
C SER A 233 24.48 11.55 10.32
N TYR A 234 24.29 11.85 9.05
CA TYR A 234 24.78 13.04 8.39
C TYR A 234 23.57 13.85 7.92
N ASN A 235 23.59 15.14 8.23
CA ASN A 235 22.59 16.08 7.78
C ASN A 235 23.29 17.25 7.06
N MET A 236 22.76 17.60 5.88
CA MET A 236 23.25 18.69 5.06
C MET A 236 22.08 19.60 4.70
N TRP A 237 22.23 20.89 4.93
CA TRP A 237 21.32 21.91 4.45
C TRP A 237 21.99 22.72 3.37
N THR A 238 21.21 23.10 2.36
CA THR A 238 21.68 23.92 1.24
C THR A 238 20.79 25.13 1.04
N CYS A 239 21.39 26.26 0.69
CA CYS A 239 20.74 27.44 0.17
C CYS A 239 21.58 27.96 -1.01
N ILE A 240 21.17 27.63 -2.23
CA ILE A 240 21.96 27.94 -3.43
C ILE A 240 21.62 29.31 -4.00
N ASN A 241 20.40 29.79 -3.74
CA ASN A 241 19.93 31.04 -4.29
C ASN A 241 20.37 32.22 -3.44
N ASN A 242 21.25 33.05 -3.99
CA ASN A 242 21.82 34.24 -3.32
C ASN A 242 20.80 35.35 -3.00
N ARG A 243 19.55 35.23 -3.49
CA ARG A 243 18.45 36.17 -3.17
C ARG A 243 17.72 35.81 -1.88
N ILE A 244 18.06 34.67 -1.29
CA ILE A 244 17.46 34.15 -0.07
C ILE A 244 18.46 34.33 1.06
N ASP A 245 18.01 34.79 2.22
CA ASP A 245 18.85 34.90 3.40
C ASP A 245 19.20 33.48 3.93
N GLU A 246 20.43 33.06 3.73
CA GLU A 246 20.95 31.79 4.14
C GLU A 246 20.92 31.59 5.66
N THR A 247 20.94 32.68 6.43
CA THR A 247 20.92 32.62 7.90
C THR A 247 19.58 32.08 8.43
N ALA A 248 18.48 32.23 7.69
CA ALA A 248 17.18 31.65 8.01
C ALA A 248 17.22 30.11 8.12
N TYR A 249 18.22 29.48 7.50
CA TYR A 249 18.40 28.01 7.50
C TYR A 249 19.61 27.55 8.33
N ASN A 250 20.08 28.38 9.27
CA ASN A 250 21.26 28.13 10.09
C ASN A 250 22.55 27.89 9.27
N ILE A 251 22.65 28.52 8.12
CA ILE A 251 23.85 28.53 7.28
C ILE A 251 24.62 29.81 7.60
N GLU A 252 25.94 29.70 7.74
CA GLU A 252 26.78 30.88 8.00
C GLU A 252 26.76 31.86 6.82
N PRO A 253 26.76 33.18 7.08
CA PRO A 253 26.76 34.17 6.03
C PRO A 253 27.87 33.93 4.99
N GLY A 254 27.51 33.98 3.71
CA GLY A 254 28.45 33.73 2.62
C GLY A 254 28.76 32.26 2.32
N ARG A 255 28.05 31.33 2.97
CA ARG A 255 28.12 29.91 2.66
C ARG A 255 26.79 29.42 2.07
N ASN A 256 26.85 28.49 1.13
CA ASN A 256 25.68 27.88 0.53
C ASN A 256 25.26 26.57 1.17
N THR A 257 26.07 26.05 2.09
CA THR A 257 25.82 24.73 2.72
C THR A 257 26.29 24.69 4.15
N VAL A 258 25.59 23.92 4.97
CA VAL A 258 26.00 23.53 6.32
C VAL A 258 25.90 22.02 6.48
N HIS A 259 26.88 21.45 7.17
CA HIS A 259 27.01 20.00 7.36
C HIS A 259 26.98 19.71 8.87
N LYS A 260 26.20 18.74 9.29
CA LYS A 260 26.10 18.27 10.68
C LYS A 260 26.25 16.75 10.71
N ILE A 261 27.03 16.26 11.64
CA ILE A 261 27.17 14.84 11.93
C ILE A 261 26.60 14.61 13.32
N GLY A 262 25.78 13.59 13.47
CA GLY A 262 25.11 13.28 14.73
C GLY A 262 24.52 11.90 14.73
N SER A 263 23.46 11.71 15.51
CA SER A 263 22.65 10.49 15.51
C SER A 263 21.18 10.83 15.21
N SER A 264 20.49 9.90 14.59
CA SER A 264 19.07 10.06 14.32
C SER A 264 18.26 8.84 14.73
N ALA A 265 17.01 9.09 15.11
CA ALA A 265 16.02 8.06 15.40
C ALA A 265 14.70 8.42 14.74
N GLU A 266 14.08 7.44 14.07
CA GLU A 266 12.78 7.58 13.46
C GLU A 266 11.85 6.48 13.96
N PHE A 267 10.64 6.87 14.35
CA PHE A 267 9.58 5.96 14.78
C PHE A 267 8.35 6.20 13.92
N LYS A 268 7.81 5.15 13.33
CA LYS A 268 6.57 5.19 12.55
C LYS A 268 5.59 4.19 13.12
N VAL A 269 4.37 4.62 13.37
CA VAL A 269 3.28 3.77 13.84
C VAL A 269 2.11 3.96 12.90
N ALA A 270 1.56 2.85 12.40
CA ALA A 270 0.30 2.83 11.70
C ALA A 270 -0.61 1.79 12.35
N TRP A 271 -1.75 2.24 12.88
CA TRP A 271 -2.68 1.40 13.63
C TRP A 271 -4.10 1.59 13.12
N LYS A 272 -4.71 0.51 12.64
CA LYS A 272 -6.14 0.45 12.36
C LYS A 272 -6.87 0.08 13.66
N ILE A 273 -7.41 1.08 14.35
CA ILE A 273 -8.10 0.92 15.64
C ILE A 273 -9.46 0.26 15.42
N MET A 274 -10.19 0.72 14.39
CA MET A 274 -11.50 0.21 13.98
C MET A 274 -11.58 0.17 12.46
N HIS A 275 -12.68 -0.33 11.91
CA HIS A 275 -12.91 -0.43 10.45
C HIS A 275 -12.72 0.94 9.74
N ASN A 276 -13.17 2.01 10.36
CA ASN A 276 -13.18 3.37 9.84
C ASN A 276 -12.24 4.35 10.58
N ILE A 277 -11.47 3.86 11.56
CA ILE A 277 -10.54 4.69 12.33
C ILE A 277 -9.13 4.13 12.20
N SER A 278 -8.24 4.94 11.64
CA SER A 278 -6.81 4.64 11.56
C SER A 278 -5.98 5.77 12.18
N LEU A 279 -4.96 5.39 12.93
CA LEU A 279 -3.96 6.28 13.49
C LEU A 279 -2.66 6.09 12.73
N SER A 280 -2.06 7.20 12.28
CA SER A 280 -0.72 7.21 11.70
C SER A 280 0.10 8.30 12.39
N SER A 281 1.27 7.93 12.89
CA SER A 281 2.18 8.86 13.56
C SER A 281 3.61 8.61 13.12
N ARG A 282 4.37 9.70 12.99
CA ARG A 282 5.80 9.67 12.68
C ARG A 282 6.52 10.65 13.62
N LEU A 283 7.55 10.15 14.30
CA LEU A 283 8.46 10.95 15.11
C LEU A 283 9.87 10.79 14.53
N PHE A 284 10.53 11.90 14.29
CA PHE A 284 11.93 11.96 13.86
C PHE A 284 12.71 12.87 14.79
N VAL A 285 13.86 12.38 15.25
CA VAL A 285 14.78 13.11 16.13
C VAL A 285 16.17 13.03 15.52
N PHE A 286 16.88 14.17 15.55
CA PHE A 286 18.29 14.29 15.19
C PHE A 286 19.03 15.08 16.28
N THR A 287 20.19 14.61 16.66
CA THR A 287 21.01 15.22 17.71
C THR A 287 22.48 15.23 17.33
#